data_d53095c9685a86be33c65e9faf01e200
#
_entry.id   d53095c9685a86be33c65e9faf01e200
#
_cell.length_a   1.000
_cell.length_b   1.000
_cell.length_c   1.000
_cell.angle_alpha   90.00
_cell.angle_beta   90.00
_cell.angle_gamma   90.00
#
_symmetry.space_group_name_H-M   'P 1'
#
loop_
_entity.id
_entity.type
_entity.pdbx_description
1 polymer ?
#
loop_
_entity_poly.entity_id
_entity_poly.type
_entity_poly.pdbx_seq_one_letter_code
_entity_poly.pdbx_strand_id
1 'polypeptide(L)'
;MELGETSEQGAERETLEESGAQIELLGLYTVHNVVKVGQVHLFYRARMLSQKLNPGPETSEACLFEEPEIPWAELAFDTVRCTLSHFFADRHKGHFPVHCADIF
;
A
#
# COMPACT_ATOMS: atom_id res chain seq x y z
N MET A 1 5.97 -9.75 -6.97
CA MET A 1 5.73 -11.16 -6.62
C MET A 1 6.74 -12.03 -7.34
N GLU A 2 7.47 -12.82 -6.62
CA GLU A 2 8.45 -13.73 -7.20
C GLU A 2 7.87 -15.13 -7.39
N LEU A 3 8.56 -15.97 -8.16
CA LEU A 3 8.14 -17.35 -8.33
C LEU A 3 8.12 -18.07 -6.98
N GLY A 4 7.04 -18.80 -6.73
CA GLY A 4 6.90 -19.58 -5.51
C GLY A 4 6.35 -18.81 -4.31
N GLU A 5 6.06 -17.53 -4.46
CA GLU A 5 5.41 -16.76 -3.39
C GLU A 5 4.00 -16.31 -3.77
N THR A 6 3.17 -16.12 -2.75
CA THR A 6 1.84 -15.52 -2.94
C THR A 6 1.99 -14.00 -3.06
N SER A 7 0.92 -13.33 -3.51
CA SER A 7 0.91 -11.86 -3.57
C SER A 7 1.09 -11.24 -2.17
N GLU A 8 0.55 -11.86 -1.13
CA GLU A 8 0.72 -11.41 0.25
C GLU A 8 2.17 -11.54 0.70
N GLN A 9 2.79 -12.68 0.42
CA GLN A 9 4.21 -12.88 0.73
C GLN A 9 5.09 -11.88 0.00
N GLY A 10 4.78 -11.60 -1.26
CA GLY A 10 5.48 -10.59 -2.04
C GLY A 10 5.34 -9.19 -1.43
N ALA A 11 4.14 -8.83 -1.00
CA ALA A 11 3.90 -7.53 -0.37
C ALA A 11 4.68 -7.37 0.94
N GLU A 12 4.71 -8.41 1.78
CA GLU A 12 5.49 -8.39 3.02
C GLU A 12 6.98 -8.27 2.74
N ARG A 13 7.48 -9.06 1.80
CA ARG A 13 8.90 -9.06 1.44
C ARG A 13 9.34 -7.71 0.89
N GLU A 14 8.60 -7.17 -0.08
CA GLU A 14 8.94 -5.89 -0.69
C GLU A 14 8.86 -4.74 0.30
N THR A 15 7.89 -4.76 1.21
CA THR A 15 7.77 -3.73 2.25
C THR A 15 8.98 -3.75 3.17
N LEU A 16 9.43 -4.94 3.57
CA LEU A 16 10.62 -5.09 4.40
C LEU A 16 11.88 -4.63 3.66
N GLU A 17 12.03 -5.04 2.39
CA GLU A 17 13.21 -4.68 1.59
C GLU A 17 13.29 -3.18 1.31
N GLU A 18 12.15 -2.54 1.00
CA GLU A 18 12.13 -1.14 0.60
C GLU A 18 12.14 -0.17 1.78
N SER A 19 11.47 -0.49 2.86
CA SER A 19 11.30 0.43 3.99
C SER A 19 11.86 -0.08 5.31
N GLY A 20 12.21 -1.36 5.40
CA GLY A 20 12.59 -2.00 6.66
C GLY A 20 11.41 -2.23 7.60
N ALA A 21 10.20 -1.95 7.16
CA ALA A 21 9.01 -2.09 8.01
C ALA A 21 8.63 -3.56 8.16
N GLN A 22 8.47 -3.98 9.41
CA GLN A 22 7.88 -5.27 9.74
C GLN A 22 6.39 -5.09 9.91
N ILE A 23 5.61 -5.85 9.17
CA ILE A 23 4.15 -5.69 9.13
C ILE A 23 3.44 -7.02 9.36
N GLU A 24 2.19 -6.92 9.81
CA GLU A 24 1.24 -8.02 9.84
C GLU A 24 0.13 -7.68 8.85
N LEU A 25 -0.04 -8.50 7.82
CA LEU A 25 -1.11 -8.26 6.84
C LEU A 25 -2.47 -8.56 7.46
N LEU A 26 -3.39 -7.65 7.26
CA LEU A 26 -4.77 -7.76 7.75
C LEU A 26 -5.75 -8.19 6.66
N GLY A 27 -5.35 -8.08 5.40
CA GLY A 27 -6.14 -8.53 4.27
C GLY A 27 -6.03 -7.64 3.04
N LEU A 28 -6.51 -8.16 1.92
CA LEU A 28 -6.62 -7.40 0.69
C LEU A 28 -7.57 -6.22 0.91
N TYR A 29 -7.17 -5.04 0.43
CA TYR A 29 -7.95 -3.83 0.64
C TYR A 29 -8.49 -3.23 -0.65
N THR A 30 -7.63 -2.93 -1.62
CA THR A 30 -8.10 -2.40 -2.90
C THR A 30 -7.52 -3.19 -4.07
N VAL A 31 -8.33 -3.29 -5.13
CA VAL A 31 -7.95 -3.88 -6.42
C VAL A 31 -8.23 -2.84 -7.49
N HIS A 32 -7.19 -2.39 -8.18
CA HIS A 32 -7.32 -1.44 -9.27
C HIS A 32 -6.88 -2.09 -10.58
N ASN A 33 -7.80 -2.14 -11.54
CA ASN A 33 -7.48 -2.58 -12.88
C ASN A 33 -7.02 -1.36 -13.68
N VAL A 34 -5.72 -1.26 -13.95
CA VAL A 34 -5.15 -0.14 -14.69
C VAL A 34 -5.11 -0.53 -16.16
N VAL A 35 -6.19 -0.20 -16.84
CA VAL A 35 -6.52 -0.74 -18.17
C VAL A 35 -5.50 -0.32 -19.22
N LYS A 36 -5.05 0.93 -19.23
CA LYS A 36 -4.11 1.45 -20.24
C LYS A 36 -2.78 0.71 -20.29
N VAL A 37 -2.31 0.21 -19.15
CA VAL A 37 -1.02 -0.48 -19.04
C VAL A 37 -1.15 -1.98 -18.83
N GLY A 38 -2.38 -2.49 -18.79
CA GLY A 38 -2.62 -3.92 -18.61
C GLY A 38 -2.15 -4.46 -17.25
N GLN A 39 -2.27 -3.68 -16.19
CA GLN A 39 -1.81 -4.06 -14.85
C GLN A 39 -2.97 -4.10 -13.86
N VAL A 40 -2.82 -4.95 -12.88
CA VAL A 40 -3.70 -4.98 -11.70
C VAL A 40 -2.87 -4.59 -10.49
N HIS A 41 -3.28 -3.54 -9.80
CA HIS A 41 -2.63 -3.10 -8.57
C HIS A 41 -3.43 -3.61 -7.37
N LEU A 42 -2.77 -4.43 -6.54
CA LEU A 42 -3.33 -4.96 -5.31
C LEU A 42 -2.73 -4.23 -4.13
N PHE A 43 -3.58 -3.71 -3.26
CA PHE A 43 -3.14 -3.06 -2.03
C PHE A 43 -3.66 -3.85 -0.83
N TYR A 44 -2.79 -4.10 0.12
CA TYR A 44 -3.11 -4.81 1.34
C TYR A 44 -3.13 -3.85 2.50
N ARG A 45 -4.08 -4.05 3.41
CA ARG A 45 -4.09 -3.36 4.69
C ARG A 45 -3.21 -4.15 5.65
N ALA A 46 -2.40 -3.43 6.43
CA ALA A 46 -1.45 -4.04 7.33
C ALA A 46 -1.32 -3.22 8.61
N ARG A 47 -0.82 -3.87 9.65
CA ARG A 47 -0.45 -3.23 10.89
C ARG A 47 1.06 -3.25 11.01
N MET A 48 1.67 -2.14 11.39
CA MET A 48 3.10 -2.10 11.66
C MET A 48 3.39 -2.74 13.01
N LEU A 49 4.35 -3.65 13.03
CA LEU A 49 4.80 -4.31 14.26
C LEU A 49 5.83 -3.47 15.01
N SER A 50 6.44 -2.50 14.32
CA SER A 50 7.43 -1.57 14.87
C SER A 50 7.35 -0.27 14.09
N GLN A 51 7.63 0.87 14.73
CA GLN A 51 7.70 2.16 14.05
C GLN A 51 9.08 2.45 13.45
N LYS A 52 10.01 1.51 13.55
CA LYS A 52 11.34 1.65 12.97
C LYS A 52 11.30 1.38 11.47
N LEU A 53 11.93 2.27 10.71
CA LEU A 53 12.12 2.11 9.28
C LEU A 53 13.61 2.03 8.98
N ASN A 54 13.96 1.18 8.02
CA ASN A 54 15.34 1.01 7.58
C ASN A 54 15.32 0.80 6.06
N PRO A 55 15.29 1.89 5.27
CA PRO A 55 15.21 1.80 3.82
C PRO A 55 16.34 0.94 3.24
N GLY A 56 15.99 0.08 2.30
CA GLY A 56 16.96 -0.73 1.57
C GLY A 56 17.76 0.11 0.56
N PRO A 57 18.74 -0.50 -0.11
CA PRO A 57 19.67 0.23 -0.98
C PRO A 57 19.01 0.87 -2.20
N GLU A 58 17.84 0.41 -2.60
CA GLU A 58 17.10 0.97 -3.74
C GLU A 58 16.11 2.06 -3.35
N THR A 59 15.96 2.33 -2.04
CA THR A 59 15.03 3.31 -1.51
C THR A 59 15.78 4.52 -0.97
N SER A 60 15.52 5.70 -1.51
CA SER A 60 16.18 6.91 -1.06
C SER A 60 15.69 7.36 0.32
N GLU A 61 14.40 7.14 0.62
CA GLU A 61 13.78 7.64 1.83
C GLU A 61 12.52 6.85 2.17
N ALA A 62 12.28 6.61 3.45
CA ALA A 62 11.03 6.06 3.95
C ALA A 62 10.59 6.84 5.19
N CYS A 63 9.35 7.28 5.23
CA CYS A 63 8.81 8.11 6.29
C CYS A 63 7.42 7.65 6.73
N LEU A 64 7.09 7.95 8.00
CA LEU A 64 5.74 7.79 8.52
C LEU A 64 5.01 9.13 8.44
N PHE A 65 3.74 9.09 7.99
CA PHE A 65 2.92 10.30 7.86
C PHE A 65 1.60 10.12 8.60
N GLU A 66 1.14 11.18 9.24
CA GLU A 66 -0.25 11.32 9.62
C GLU A 66 -1.03 11.89 8.42
N GLU A 67 -2.35 11.71 8.40
CA GLU A 67 -3.17 12.11 7.25
C GLU A 67 -2.91 13.56 6.79
N PRO A 68 -2.88 14.57 7.68
CA PRO A 68 -2.65 15.96 7.25
C PRO A 68 -1.25 16.21 6.66
N GLU A 69 -0.30 15.32 6.93
CA GLU A 69 1.09 15.47 6.50
C GLU A 69 1.38 14.77 5.17
N ILE A 70 0.42 13.98 4.65
CA ILE A 70 0.62 13.25 3.39
C ILE A 70 0.72 14.25 2.23
N PRO A 71 1.78 14.16 1.41
CA PRO A 71 1.93 15.05 0.25
C PRO A 71 1.04 14.59 -0.90
N TRP A 72 -0.25 14.80 -0.77
CA TRP A 72 -1.27 14.31 -1.70
C TRP A 72 -1.00 14.67 -3.16
N ALA A 73 -0.53 15.89 -3.40
CA ALA A 73 -0.25 16.37 -4.76
C ALA A 73 0.99 15.75 -5.38
N GLU A 74 1.86 15.15 -4.58
CA GLU A 74 3.12 14.54 -5.00
C GLU A 74 3.05 13.03 -5.15
N LEU A 75 1.90 12.42 -4.85
CA LEU A 75 1.73 10.97 -5.02
C LEU A 75 1.79 10.62 -6.51
N ALA A 76 2.69 9.70 -6.84
CA ALA A 76 3.00 9.38 -8.24
C ALA A 76 1.88 8.61 -8.96
N PHE A 77 1.09 7.83 -8.22
CA PHE A 77 0.08 6.96 -8.81
C PHE A 77 -1.31 7.26 -8.26
N ASP A 78 -2.28 7.37 -9.15
CA ASP A 78 -3.68 7.57 -8.78
C ASP A 78 -4.25 6.42 -7.94
N THR A 79 -3.76 5.19 -8.17
CA THR A 79 -4.17 4.03 -7.38
C THR A 79 -3.79 4.17 -5.91
N VAL A 80 -2.63 4.76 -5.61
CA VAL A 80 -2.19 5.03 -4.24
C VAL A 80 -3.06 6.10 -3.60
N ARG A 81 -3.30 7.20 -4.31
CA ARG A 81 -4.17 8.29 -3.82
C ARG A 81 -5.58 7.79 -3.53
N CYS A 82 -6.15 7.02 -4.44
CA CYS A 82 -7.49 6.45 -4.29
C CYS A 82 -7.55 5.49 -3.09
N THR A 83 -6.55 4.61 -2.95
CA THR A 83 -6.47 3.66 -1.84
C THR A 83 -6.38 4.37 -0.49
N LEU A 84 -5.53 5.39 -0.37
CA LEU A 84 -5.38 6.15 0.87
C LEU A 84 -6.66 6.93 1.20
N SER A 85 -7.34 7.49 0.19
CA SER A 85 -8.61 8.19 0.40
C SER A 85 -9.67 7.25 0.97
N HIS A 86 -9.77 6.03 0.43
CA HIS A 86 -10.66 5.00 0.97
C HIS A 86 -10.27 4.64 2.39
N PHE A 87 -8.97 4.46 2.64
CA PHE A 87 -8.47 4.05 3.94
C PHE A 87 -8.88 5.03 5.04
N PHE A 88 -8.67 6.32 4.83
CA PHE A 88 -9.01 7.31 5.85
C PHE A 88 -10.51 7.46 6.05
N ALA A 89 -11.30 7.37 4.97
CA ALA A 89 -12.75 7.37 5.07
C ALA A 89 -13.27 6.16 5.84
N ASP A 90 -12.75 4.96 5.53
CA ASP A 90 -13.14 3.72 6.19
C ASP A 90 -12.68 3.67 7.64
N ARG A 91 -11.49 4.19 7.93
CA ARG A 91 -10.98 4.32 9.29
C ARG A 91 -11.92 5.15 10.15
N HIS A 92 -12.46 6.22 9.60
CA HIS A 92 -13.41 7.08 10.30
C HIS A 92 -14.71 6.34 10.61
N LYS A 93 -15.15 5.46 9.71
CA LYS A 93 -16.36 4.64 9.89
C LYS A 93 -16.11 3.39 10.73
N GLY A 94 -14.86 2.98 10.91
CA GLY A 94 -14.49 1.76 11.63
C GLY A 94 -14.75 0.46 10.88
N HIS A 95 -14.91 0.52 9.55
CA HIS A 95 -15.17 -0.64 8.70
C HIS A 95 -14.36 -0.53 7.41
N PHE A 96 -13.70 -1.65 7.02
CA PHE A 96 -12.77 -1.69 5.89
C PHE A 96 -13.20 -2.74 4.86
N PRO A 97 -14.19 -2.45 4.00
CA PRO A 97 -14.55 -3.36 2.92
C PRO A 97 -13.49 -3.37 1.82
N VAL A 98 -13.47 -4.40 0.99
CA VAL A 98 -12.60 -4.42 -0.19
C VAL A 98 -13.19 -3.52 -1.26
N HIS A 99 -12.36 -2.65 -1.84
CA HIS A 99 -12.75 -1.75 -2.93
C HIS A 99 -12.13 -2.22 -4.23
N CYS A 100 -12.93 -2.24 -5.28
CA CYS A 100 -12.46 -2.56 -6.64
C CYS A 100 -12.79 -1.41 -7.58
N ALA A 101 -11.86 -1.07 -8.45
CA ALA A 101 -12.06 0.01 -9.43
C ALA A 101 -11.30 -0.29 -10.72
N ASP A 102 -11.83 0.27 -11.82
CA ASP A 102 -11.17 0.26 -13.12
C ASP A 102 -10.66 1.66 -13.40
N ILE A 103 -9.41 1.76 -13.80
CA ILE A 103 -8.76 3.04 -14.15
C ILE A 103 -8.41 2.99 -15.63
N PHE A 104 -9.00 3.89 -16.39
CA PHE A 104 -8.87 3.97 -17.84
C PHE A 104 -7.88 5.04 -18.29
#